data_8c7983c5783b3d19552ec7576381441a
#
_entry.id   8c7983c5783b3d19552ec7576381441a
#
_cell.length_a   1.000
_cell.length_b   1.000
_cell.length_c   1.000
_cell.angle_alpha   90.00
_cell.angle_beta   90.00
_cell.angle_gamma   90.00
#
_symmetry.space_group_name_H-M   'P 1'
#
loop_
_entity.id
_entity.type
_entity.pdbx_description
1 polymer ?
#
loop_
_entity_poly.entity_id
_entity_poly.type
_entity_poly.pdbx_seq_one_letter_code
_entity_poly.pdbx_strand_id
1 'polypeptide(L)'
;MNSKYCLGVANGTDALEIAIEALNLPKNAEIIVPNFTFLSPAEAVIRSGYKLKLADVNEEDCCIDVNSIKKLISNKTAAIILVHLFGFSCDMNEILKIVKKFNLKLIEDCSQAHGAKFEKNLLGTFGDIGTFSFYPTKNLGAFGDAGAM
;
A
#
# COMPACT_ATOMS: atom_id res chain seq x y z
N MET A 1 -2.88 0.70 -17.40
CA MET A 1 -2.79 -0.42 -16.44
C MET A 1 -3.83 -1.45 -16.85
N ASN A 2 -3.54 -2.73 -16.73
CA ASN A 2 -4.53 -3.78 -17.06
C ASN A 2 -5.41 -4.14 -15.86
N SER A 3 -5.81 -3.16 -15.05
CA SER A 3 -6.76 -3.35 -13.95
C SER A 3 -8.18 -3.51 -14.50
N LYS A 4 -8.98 -4.35 -13.86
CA LYS A 4 -10.37 -4.58 -14.27
C LYS A 4 -11.29 -3.40 -13.94
N TYR A 5 -10.96 -2.67 -12.87
CA TYR A 5 -11.73 -1.53 -12.40
C TYR A 5 -10.79 -0.38 -12.06
N CYS A 6 -11.30 0.83 -12.11
CA CYS A 6 -10.64 2.03 -11.63
C CYS A 6 -11.71 2.98 -11.09
N LEU A 7 -11.44 3.54 -9.90
CA LEU A 7 -12.32 4.51 -9.26
C LEU A 7 -11.50 5.78 -8.99
N GLY A 8 -12.01 6.93 -9.47
CA GLY A 8 -11.47 8.24 -9.11
C GLY A 8 -11.94 8.65 -7.71
N VAL A 9 -11.05 9.21 -6.91
CA VAL A 9 -11.29 9.67 -5.53
C VAL A 9 -10.68 11.07 -5.33
N ALA A 10 -10.97 11.71 -4.18
CA ALA A 10 -10.55 13.09 -3.96
C ALA A 10 -9.03 13.26 -3.83
N ASN A 11 -8.33 12.28 -3.26
CA ASN A 11 -6.86 12.32 -3.07
C ASN A 11 -6.32 10.92 -2.76
N GLY A 12 -4.99 10.80 -2.58
CA GLY A 12 -4.35 9.51 -2.26
C GLY A 12 -4.68 8.98 -0.87
N THR A 13 -4.94 9.84 0.11
CA THR A 13 -5.32 9.44 1.47
C THR A 13 -6.71 8.80 1.46
N ASP A 14 -7.67 9.44 0.78
CA ASP A 14 -9.02 8.87 0.58
C ASP A 14 -8.95 7.53 -0.17
N ALA A 15 -8.06 7.42 -1.18
CA ALA A 15 -7.85 6.16 -1.87
C ALA A 15 -7.45 5.04 -0.92
N LEU A 16 -6.55 5.30 0.04
CA LEU A 16 -6.11 4.34 1.05
C LEU A 16 -7.23 3.98 2.02
N GLU A 17 -7.95 4.96 2.55
CA GLU A 17 -9.08 4.73 3.48
C GLU A 17 -10.18 3.89 2.81
N ILE A 18 -10.60 4.27 1.60
CA ILE A 18 -11.62 3.54 0.85
C ILE A 18 -11.12 2.12 0.50
N ALA A 19 -9.84 1.96 0.15
CA ALA A 19 -9.25 0.65 -0.12
C ALA A 19 -9.30 -0.25 1.12
N ILE A 20 -8.94 0.28 2.30
CA ILE A 20 -9.00 -0.47 3.56
C ILE A 20 -10.45 -0.89 3.87
N GLU A 21 -11.42 0.03 3.74
CA GLU A 21 -12.82 -0.26 3.97
C GLU A 21 -13.37 -1.31 3.00
N ALA A 22 -13.00 -1.22 1.71
CA ALA A 22 -13.42 -2.15 0.67
C ALA A 22 -12.95 -3.59 0.91
N LEU A 23 -11.85 -3.78 1.64
CA LEU A 23 -11.36 -5.11 2.00
C LEU A 23 -12.22 -5.83 3.05
N ASN A 24 -13.11 -5.11 3.74
CA ASN A 24 -14.00 -5.64 4.76
C ASN A 24 -13.32 -6.59 5.76
N LEU A 25 -12.23 -6.12 6.35
CA LEU A 25 -11.38 -6.91 7.24
C LEU A 25 -12.09 -7.22 8.58
N PRO A 26 -11.68 -8.27 9.30
CA PRO A 26 -12.23 -8.59 10.61
C PRO A 26 -12.07 -7.43 11.61
N LYS A 27 -13.01 -7.27 12.53
CA LYS A 27 -12.90 -6.28 13.61
C LYS A 27 -11.62 -6.51 14.42
N ASN A 28 -10.94 -5.42 14.80
CA ASN A 28 -9.65 -5.43 15.51
C ASN A 28 -8.49 -6.08 14.74
N ALA A 29 -8.62 -6.23 13.42
CA ALA A 29 -7.51 -6.69 12.60
C ALA A 29 -6.30 -5.74 12.69
N GLU A 30 -5.13 -6.31 12.48
CA GLU A 30 -3.86 -5.59 12.40
C GLU A 30 -3.49 -5.39 10.93
N ILE A 31 -3.05 -4.18 10.59
CA ILE A 31 -2.54 -3.84 9.26
C ILE A 31 -1.09 -3.40 9.39
N ILE A 32 -0.21 -4.03 8.63
CA ILE A 32 1.23 -3.72 8.62
C ILE A 32 1.49 -2.64 7.58
N VAL A 33 2.24 -1.60 7.97
CA VAL A 33 2.59 -0.43 7.14
C VAL A 33 4.07 -0.14 7.35
N PRO A 34 4.84 0.36 6.36
CA PRO A 34 6.23 0.79 6.59
C PRO A 34 6.29 1.97 7.57
N ASN A 35 7.31 1.99 8.44
CA ASN A 35 7.54 3.07 9.40
C ASN A 35 8.16 4.32 8.77
N PHE A 36 8.76 4.20 7.60
CA PHE A 36 9.36 5.30 6.85
C PHE A 36 8.60 5.52 5.54
N THR A 37 7.65 6.44 5.58
CA THR A 37 6.84 6.88 4.44
C THR A 37 6.11 8.18 4.79
N PHE A 38 5.27 8.69 3.88
CA PHE A 38 4.32 9.75 4.20
C PHE A 38 3.29 9.25 5.24
N LEU A 39 2.68 10.17 5.98
CA LEU A 39 1.79 9.84 7.11
C LEU A 39 0.51 9.09 6.69
N SER A 40 0.01 9.33 5.47
CA SER A 40 -1.31 8.83 5.00
C SER A 40 -1.53 7.32 5.16
N PRO A 41 -0.58 6.42 4.85
CA PRO A 41 -0.80 4.98 5.03
C PRO A 41 -1.10 4.60 6.49
N ALA A 42 -0.38 5.20 7.43
CA ALA A 42 -0.59 4.96 8.87
C ALA A 42 -1.90 5.61 9.37
N GLU A 43 -2.15 6.84 8.94
CA GLU A 43 -3.37 7.58 9.27
C GLU A 43 -4.62 6.87 8.75
N ALA A 44 -4.61 6.38 7.51
CA ALA A 44 -5.72 5.65 6.92
C ALA A 44 -6.08 4.39 7.74
N VAL A 45 -5.08 3.64 8.23
CA VAL A 45 -5.32 2.49 9.10
C VAL A 45 -6.02 2.88 10.40
N ILE A 46 -5.54 3.96 11.05
CA ILE A 46 -6.08 4.43 12.34
C ILE A 46 -7.51 4.96 12.15
N ARG A 47 -7.74 5.77 11.11
CA ARG A 47 -9.06 6.35 10.81
C ARG A 47 -10.10 5.31 10.41
N SER A 48 -9.68 4.23 9.77
CA SER A 48 -10.54 3.07 9.47
C SER A 48 -10.78 2.16 10.69
N GLY A 49 -10.26 2.49 11.87
CA GLY A 49 -10.51 1.78 13.12
C GLY A 49 -9.74 0.47 13.29
N TYR A 50 -8.69 0.24 12.49
CA TYR A 50 -7.83 -0.94 12.59
C TYR A 50 -6.57 -0.68 13.42
N LYS A 51 -5.88 -1.76 13.80
CA LYS A 51 -4.64 -1.67 14.57
C LYS A 51 -3.44 -1.51 13.65
N LEU A 52 -2.73 -0.41 13.80
CA LEU A 52 -1.50 -0.14 13.06
C LEU A 52 -0.34 -0.97 13.62
N LYS A 53 0.41 -1.61 12.72
CA LYS A 53 1.71 -2.24 12.97
C LYS A 53 2.74 -1.61 12.05
N LEU A 54 3.82 -1.08 12.60
CA LEU A 54 4.89 -0.44 11.84
C LEU A 54 6.01 -1.44 11.60
N ALA A 55 6.27 -1.74 10.33
CA ALA A 55 7.40 -2.53 9.89
C ALA A 55 8.56 -1.61 9.53
N ASP A 56 9.78 -2.08 9.76
CA ASP A 56 10.99 -1.39 9.37
C ASP A 56 11.17 -1.39 7.84
N VAL A 57 12.09 -0.57 7.35
CA VAL A 57 12.40 -0.45 5.93
C VAL A 57 13.85 -0.80 5.67
N ASN A 58 14.17 -1.16 4.44
CA ASN A 58 15.54 -1.38 4.00
C ASN A 58 16.28 -0.05 3.87
N GLU A 59 17.54 -0.02 4.23
CA GLU A 59 18.40 1.17 4.13
C GLU A 59 18.69 1.56 2.66
N GLU A 60 18.68 0.58 1.75
CA GLU A 60 19.09 0.78 0.36
C GLU A 60 18.00 1.44 -0.51
N ASP A 61 16.74 1.05 -0.30
CA ASP A 61 15.62 1.45 -1.16
C ASP A 61 14.46 2.10 -0.41
N CYS A 62 14.54 2.17 0.92
CA CYS A 62 13.47 2.66 1.80
C CYS A 62 12.13 1.92 1.64
N CYS A 63 12.12 0.77 0.98
CA CYS A 63 10.96 -0.09 0.90
C CYS A 63 10.81 -0.94 2.16
N ILE A 64 9.60 -1.39 2.44
CA ILE A 64 9.30 -2.21 3.63
C ILE A 64 10.17 -3.47 3.69
N ASP A 65 10.80 -3.72 4.84
CA ASP A 65 11.65 -4.90 5.06
C ASP A 65 10.79 -6.16 5.27
N VAL A 66 11.01 -7.12 4.40
CA VAL A 66 10.35 -8.43 4.44
C VAL A 66 10.55 -9.17 5.75
N ASN A 67 11.74 -9.06 6.37
CA ASN A 67 12.02 -9.72 7.64
C ASN A 67 11.29 -9.02 8.80
N SER A 68 11.14 -7.70 8.73
CA SER A 68 10.32 -6.94 9.68
C SER A 68 8.84 -7.34 9.58
N ILE A 69 8.30 -7.47 8.36
CA ILE A 69 6.95 -7.99 8.16
C ILE A 69 6.79 -9.36 8.83
N LYS A 70 7.70 -10.31 8.56
CA LYS A 70 7.65 -11.68 9.12
C LYS A 70 7.61 -11.69 10.65
N LYS A 71 8.31 -10.77 11.31
CA LYS A 71 8.33 -10.64 12.79
C LYS A 71 7.04 -10.07 13.35
N LEU A 72 6.32 -9.24 12.58
CA LEU A 72 5.10 -8.56 13.03
C LEU A 72 3.82 -9.36 12.80
N ILE A 73 3.84 -10.36 11.90
CA ILE A 73 2.66 -11.16 11.59
C ILE A 73 2.18 -11.90 12.85
N SER A 74 0.90 -11.75 13.14
CA SER A 74 0.18 -12.45 14.19
C SER A 74 -1.09 -13.10 13.63
N ASN A 75 -1.84 -13.80 14.47
CA ASN A 75 -3.15 -14.34 14.11
C ASN A 75 -4.24 -13.26 13.89
N LYS A 76 -3.93 -11.99 14.14
CA LYS A 76 -4.81 -10.84 13.90
C LYS A 76 -4.40 -10.04 12.68
N THR A 77 -3.23 -10.29 12.12
CA THR A 77 -2.77 -9.60 10.92
C THR A 77 -3.66 -10.00 9.74
N ALA A 78 -4.28 -9.02 9.09
CA ALA A 78 -5.21 -9.24 7.99
C ALA A 78 -4.75 -8.59 6.68
N ALA A 79 -3.94 -7.53 6.73
CA ALA A 79 -3.49 -6.85 5.54
C ALA A 79 -2.08 -6.26 5.69
N ILE A 80 -1.48 -5.98 4.54
CA ILE A 80 -0.23 -5.21 4.40
C ILE A 80 -0.52 -4.06 3.45
N ILE A 81 -0.05 -2.86 3.78
CA ILE A 81 0.04 -1.73 2.87
C ILE A 81 1.50 -1.56 2.50
N LEU A 82 1.83 -1.76 1.23
CA LEU A 82 3.15 -1.43 0.68
C LEU A 82 3.16 0.01 0.24
N VAL A 83 4.31 0.67 0.35
CA VAL A 83 4.54 1.96 -0.28
C VAL A 83 5.75 1.82 -1.19
N HIS A 84 5.55 2.06 -2.47
CA HIS A 84 6.61 2.09 -3.47
C HIS A 84 7.26 3.48 -3.46
N LEU A 85 8.02 3.73 -2.39
CA LEU A 85 8.55 5.05 -2.06
C LEU A 85 9.58 5.49 -3.11
N PHE A 86 9.52 6.76 -3.50
CA PHE A 86 10.40 7.37 -4.53
C PHE A 86 10.39 6.66 -5.90
N GLY A 87 9.41 5.77 -6.14
CA GLY A 87 9.33 4.97 -7.35
C GLY A 87 10.10 3.65 -7.29
N PHE A 88 10.75 3.35 -6.17
CA PHE A 88 11.36 2.04 -5.94
C PHE A 88 10.28 0.97 -5.75
N SER A 89 10.53 -0.20 -6.32
CA SER A 89 9.65 -1.36 -6.09
C SER A 89 10.06 -2.10 -4.83
N CYS A 90 9.09 -2.35 -3.95
CA CYS A 90 9.29 -3.37 -2.92
C CYS A 90 9.60 -4.74 -3.57
N ASP A 91 10.21 -5.66 -2.80
CA ASP A 91 10.43 -7.04 -3.27
C ASP A 91 9.10 -7.80 -3.38
N MET A 92 8.45 -7.62 -4.54
CA MET A 92 7.13 -8.21 -4.78
C MET A 92 7.15 -9.73 -4.74
N ASN A 93 8.26 -10.38 -5.13
CA ASN A 93 8.37 -11.83 -5.09
C ASN A 93 8.25 -12.39 -3.67
N GLU A 94 8.99 -11.80 -2.71
CA GLU A 94 8.94 -12.23 -1.31
C GLU A 94 7.64 -11.80 -0.63
N ILE A 95 7.14 -10.61 -0.93
CA ILE A 95 5.89 -10.11 -0.36
C ILE A 95 4.70 -10.97 -0.77
N LEU A 96 4.57 -11.31 -2.05
CA LEU A 96 3.48 -12.16 -2.53
C LEU A 96 3.53 -13.57 -1.93
N LYS A 97 4.73 -14.13 -1.66
CA LYS A 97 4.87 -15.39 -0.91
C LYS A 97 4.30 -15.26 0.51
N ILE A 98 4.59 -14.16 1.19
CA ILE A 98 4.05 -13.90 2.54
C ILE A 98 2.53 -13.74 2.50
N VAL A 99 2.03 -12.89 1.62
CA VAL A 99 0.60 -12.64 1.43
C VAL A 99 -0.16 -13.96 1.20
N LYS A 100 0.34 -14.80 0.30
CA LYS A 100 -0.24 -16.12 0.02
C LYS A 100 -0.15 -17.07 1.21
N LYS A 101 1.03 -17.14 1.87
CA LYS A 101 1.26 -18.04 3.00
C LYS A 101 0.34 -17.76 4.18
N PHE A 102 0.11 -16.50 4.49
CA PHE A 102 -0.67 -16.07 5.64
C PHE A 102 -2.09 -15.62 5.28
N ASN A 103 -2.49 -15.77 4.02
CA ASN A 103 -3.80 -15.35 3.50
C ASN A 103 -4.13 -13.89 3.84
N LEU A 104 -3.16 -13.00 3.62
CA LEU A 104 -3.30 -11.56 3.89
C LEU A 104 -3.87 -10.84 2.67
N LYS A 105 -4.46 -9.67 2.92
CA LYS A 105 -4.81 -8.70 1.89
C LYS A 105 -3.62 -7.78 1.60
N LEU A 106 -3.53 -7.28 0.38
CA LEU A 106 -2.44 -6.42 -0.05
C LEU A 106 -2.95 -5.16 -0.72
N ILE A 107 -2.58 -4.00 -0.16
CA ILE A 107 -2.75 -2.70 -0.80
C ILE A 107 -1.38 -2.19 -1.24
N GLU A 108 -1.28 -1.70 -2.47
CA GLU A 108 -0.08 -1.06 -3.00
C GLU A 108 -0.30 0.45 -3.06
N ASP A 109 0.41 1.24 -2.25
CA ASP A 109 0.46 2.69 -2.39
C ASP A 109 1.50 3.07 -3.44
N CYS A 110 1.01 3.48 -4.61
CA CYS A 110 1.79 3.92 -5.76
C CYS A 110 1.81 5.45 -5.91
N SER A 111 1.52 6.21 -4.85
CA SER A 111 1.47 7.69 -4.89
C SER A 111 2.75 8.35 -5.37
N GLN A 112 3.88 7.64 -5.38
CA GLN A 112 5.18 8.10 -5.88
C GLN A 112 5.76 7.18 -6.96
N ALA A 113 4.97 6.23 -7.47
CA ALA A 113 5.46 5.18 -8.37
C ALA A 113 4.60 5.04 -9.64
N HIS A 114 4.08 6.16 -10.16
CA HIS A 114 3.28 6.17 -11.38
C HIS A 114 4.09 5.63 -12.56
N GLY A 115 3.59 4.53 -13.17
CA GLY A 115 4.24 3.90 -14.30
C GLY A 115 5.47 3.05 -13.98
N ALA A 116 5.88 3.00 -12.71
CA ALA A 116 6.96 2.12 -12.29
C ALA A 116 6.56 0.65 -12.41
N LYS A 117 7.56 -0.22 -12.52
CA LYS A 117 7.35 -1.65 -12.78
C LYS A 117 8.21 -2.50 -11.84
N PHE A 118 7.68 -3.65 -11.51
CA PHE A 118 8.45 -4.78 -11.03
C PHE A 118 8.47 -5.83 -12.14
N GLU A 119 9.66 -6.16 -12.64
CA GLU A 119 9.85 -6.95 -13.87
C GLU A 119 9.07 -6.34 -15.06
N LYS A 120 8.06 -7.04 -15.57
CA LYS A 120 7.25 -6.59 -16.73
C LYS A 120 5.91 -5.96 -16.34
N ASN A 121 5.50 -6.08 -15.06
CA ASN A 121 4.18 -5.66 -14.59
C ASN A 121 4.26 -4.30 -13.90
N LEU A 122 3.22 -3.49 -14.10
CA LEU A 122 3.10 -2.19 -13.44
C LEU A 122 2.84 -2.38 -11.95
N LEU A 123 3.49 -1.57 -11.11
CA LEU A 123 3.16 -1.47 -9.69
C LEU A 123 1.72 -0.98 -9.51
N GLY A 124 1.07 -1.43 -8.44
CA GLY A 124 -0.36 -1.22 -8.20
C GLY A 124 -1.26 -2.25 -8.88
N THR A 125 -0.68 -3.35 -9.43
CA THR A 125 -1.44 -4.43 -10.07
C THR A 125 -1.17 -5.81 -9.49
N PHE A 126 -0.36 -5.91 -8.45
CA PHE A 126 0.00 -7.17 -7.80
C PHE A 126 -0.89 -7.53 -6.62
N GLY A 127 -1.36 -6.52 -5.89
CA GLY A 127 -2.20 -6.67 -4.72
C GLY A 127 -3.70 -6.75 -5.04
N ASP A 128 -4.50 -6.75 -3.97
CA ASP A 128 -5.96 -6.66 -4.09
C ASP A 128 -6.39 -5.28 -4.62
N ILE A 129 -5.69 -4.19 -4.19
CA ILE A 129 -6.00 -2.81 -4.58
C ILE A 129 -4.69 -2.02 -4.71
N GLY A 130 -4.56 -1.26 -5.81
CA GLY A 130 -3.52 -0.24 -5.98
C GLY A 130 -4.10 1.15 -5.77
N THR A 131 -3.40 2.03 -5.03
CA THR A 131 -3.83 3.41 -4.76
C THR A 131 -2.85 4.40 -5.34
N PHE A 132 -3.35 5.53 -5.83
CA PHE A 132 -2.59 6.56 -6.54
C PHE A 132 -3.00 7.94 -6.06
N SER A 133 -2.02 8.81 -5.89
CA SER A 133 -2.24 10.23 -5.64
C SER A 133 -1.85 11.03 -6.87
N PHE A 134 -2.69 11.98 -7.25
CA PHE A 134 -2.40 12.94 -8.31
C PHE A 134 -2.27 14.35 -7.74
N TYR A 135 -1.86 14.48 -6.46
CA TYR A 135 -1.54 15.78 -5.88
C TYR A 135 -0.55 16.53 -6.79
N PRO A 136 -0.62 17.88 -6.91
CA PRO A 136 0.15 18.64 -7.91
C PRO A 136 1.65 18.35 -7.98
N THR A 137 2.27 17.93 -6.89
CA THR A 137 3.72 17.62 -6.85
C THR A 137 4.05 16.16 -7.21
N LYS A 138 3.05 15.32 -7.51
CA LYS A 138 3.26 13.93 -7.90
C LYS A 138 3.73 13.81 -9.35
N ASN A 139 4.27 12.64 -9.72
CA ASN A 139 4.76 12.37 -11.08
C ASN A 139 3.69 12.65 -12.17
N LEU A 140 2.42 12.37 -11.84
CA LEU A 140 1.26 12.78 -12.62
C LEU A 140 0.40 13.70 -11.73
N GLY A 141 0.71 15.00 -11.75
CA GLY A 141 0.04 16.01 -10.93
C GLY A 141 -1.22 16.55 -11.62
N ALA A 142 -2.31 16.61 -10.88
CA ALA A 142 -3.51 17.37 -11.25
C ALA A 142 -3.37 18.86 -10.89
N PHE A 143 -4.35 19.69 -11.28
CA PHE A 143 -4.41 21.11 -10.88
C PHE A 143 -5.01 21.32 -9.47
N GLY A 144 -4.95 20.32 -8.61
CA GLY A 144 -5.50 20.29 -7.27
C GLY A 144 -5.44 18.86 -6.74
N ASP A 145 -6.22 18.57 -5.70
CA ASP A 145 -6.31 17.22 -5.16
C ASP A 145 -7.01 16.27 -6.14
N ALA A 146 -6.41 15.11 -6.34
CA ALA A 146 -7.00 14.01 -7.05
C ALA A 146 -6.33 12.70 -6.65
N GLY A 147 -7.04 11.59 -6.79
CA GLY A 147 -6.55 10.25 -6.55
C GLY A 147 -7.31 9.21 -7.35
N ALA A 148 -6.81 7.98 -7.32
CA ALA A 148 -7.49 6.82 -7.89
C ALA A 148 -7.14 5.54 -7.13
N MET A 149 -7.99 4.55 -7.28
CA MET A 149 -7.72 3.18 -6.85
C MET A 149 -8.22 2.18 -7.88
#